data_5a17c7ec92c766121cc455f91171d781
#
_entry.id   5a17c7ec92c766121cc455f91171d781
#
_cell.length_a   1.000
_cell.length_b   1.000
_cell.length_c   1.000
_cell.angle_alpha   90.00
_cell.angle_beta   90.00
_cell.angle_gamma   90.00
#
_symmetry.space_group_name_H-M   'P 1'
#
loop_
_entity.id
_entity.type
_entity.pdbx_description
1 polymer ?
#
loop_
_entity_poly.entity_id
_entity_poly.type
_entity_poly.pdbx_seq_one_letter_code
_entity_poly.pdbx_strand_id
1 'polypeptide(L)'
;MMKIVLWMTFLALCMTISVQAQVIDEGSLKKATGWVNDLQLNDKAKEERIIQVIAKHLAAIRDWHNEHADMIPDGAINPQTGKKLSALERQVIADSSQPASIRQALLDGLNADLTPEQVEQVLDFYTVGKVAFTMKAYKEIVPNMSTEDETFVMNNLKEARLMAVDYKNMKEISAIFEIYKTKIEQYFTNSGRDWRTMYRAYVQQFFDQDPLGIPKGDACLSKKAASPIRRLKRSNQLQKWL
;
A
#
# COMPACT_ATOMS: atom_id res chain seq x y z
N MET A 1 -20.78 53.61 -36.13
CA MET A 1 -21.20 53.17 -34.80
C MET A 1 -21.23 51.64 -34.71
N MET A 2 -20.24 50.93 -35.27
CA MET A 2 -20.23 49.45 -35.29
C MET A 2 -18.91 48.83 -34.85
N LYS A 3 -18.09 49.61 -34.14
CA LYS A 3 -16.79 49.11 -33.62
C LYS A 3 -16.67 49.09 -32.09
N ILE A 4 -17.71 49.50 -31.35
CA ILE A 4 -17.71 49.58 -29.88
C ILE A 4 -18.41 48.35 -29.26
N VAL A 5 -19.21 47.61 -30.00
CA VAL A 5 -19.96 46.46 -29.46
C VAL A 5 -19.12 45.19 -29.39
N LEU A 6 -17.98 45.13 -30.09
CA LEU A 6 -17.14 43.91 -30.15
C LEU A 6 -16.12 43.80 -28.96
N TRP A 7 -16.03 44.83 -28.14
CA TRP A 7 -15.09 44.86 -26.99
C TRP A 7 -15.74 44.49 -25.66
N MET A 8 -17.06 44.43 -25.56
CA MET A 8 -17.76 44.11 -24.33
C MET A 8 -18.11 42.62 -24.16
N THR A 9 -17.90 41.79 -25.17
CA THR A 9 -18.15 40.34 -25.06
C THR A 9 -16.93 39.51 -24.68
N PHE A 10 -15.75 40.11 -24.54
CA PHE A 10 -14.52 39.40 -24.13
C PHE A 10 -14.26 39.41 -22.63
N LEU A 11 -15.09 40.11 -21.84
CA LEU A 11 -14.87 40.29 -20.40
C LEU A 11 -15.75 39.37 -19.53
N ALA A 12 -16.51 38.46 -20.09
CA ALA A 12 -17.48 37.66 -19.34
C ALA A 12 -17.14 36.15 -19.29
N LEU A 13 -15.92 35.75 -19.65
CA LEU A 13 -15.50 34.36 -19.55
C LEU A 13 -14.29 34.18 -18.61
N CYS A 14 -14.27 34.92 -17.51
CA CYS A 14 -13.56 34.48 -16.33
C CYS A 14 -14.40 33.33 -15.72
N MET A 15 -14.23 32.15 -16.26
CA MET A 15 -14.63 30.94 -15.53
C MET A 15 -13.87 30.99 -14.22
N THR A 16 -14.58 31.29 -13.14
CA THR A 16 -14.12 31.02 -11.78
C THR A 16 -13.94 29.53 -11.67
N ILE A 17 -12.74 29.06 -11.94
CA ILE A 17 -12.31 27.75 -11.49
C ILE A 17 -12.36 27.86 -9.98
N SER A 18 -13.48 27.45 -9.40
CA SER A 18 -13.58 27.24 -7.96
C SER A 18 -12.62 26.10 -7.66
N VAL A 19 -11.35 26.43 -7.36
CA VAL A 19 -10.46 25.51 -6.68
C VAL A 19 -11.11 25.26 -5.33
N GLN A 20 -11.89 24.21 -5.26
CA GLN A 20 -12.43 23.74 -3.99
C GLN A 20 -11.22 23.38 -3.15
N ALA A 21 -10.85 24.26 -2.22
CA ALA A 21 -9.76 24.02 -1.28
C ALA A 21 -10.10 22.73 -0.52
N GLN A 22 -9.32 21.69 -0.75
CA GLN A 22 -9.51 20.41 -0.08
C GLN A 22 -9.43 20.64 1.44
N VAL A 23 -10.47 20.24 2.15
CA VAL A 23 -10.52 20.39 3.61
C VAL A 23 -9.65 19.32 4.24
N ILE A 24 -8.51 19.73 4.78
CA ILE A 24 -7.64 18.87 5.57
C ILE A 24 -8.30 18.65 6.94
N ASP A 25 -8.63 17.40 7.25
CA ASP A 25 -9.18 17.05 8.55
C ASP A 25 -8.08 16.95 9.63
N GLU A 26 -8.51 17.05 10.89
CA GLU A 26 -7.62 17.00 12.05
C GLU A 26 -6.83 15.68 12.12
N GLY A 27 -7.46 14.55 11.73
CA GLY A 27 -6.81 13.23 11.72
C GLY A 27 -5.66 13.15 10.73
N SER A 28 -5.85 13.64 9.51
CA SER A 28 -4.82 13.74 8.48
C SER A 28 -3.68 14.64 8.92
N LEU A 29 -4.00 15.79 9.50
CA LEU A 29 -3.00 16.72 10.01
C LEU A 29 -2.19 16.13 11.18
N LYS A 30 -2.85 15.53 12.15
CA LYS A 30 -2.21 14.87 13.30
C LYS A 30 -1.25 13.75 12.85
N LYS A 31 -1.69 12.93 11.89
CA LYS A 31 -0.90 11.82 11.35
C LYS A 31 0.34 12.35 10.62
N ALA A 32 0.18 13.35 9.75
CA ALA A 32 1.27 13.98 9.04
C ALA A 32 2.28 14.63 10.00
N THR A 33 1.81 15.34 11.02
CA THR A 33 2.66 15.96 12.06
C THR A 33 3.49 14.90 12.80
N GLY A 34 2.88 13.77 13.19
CA GLY A 34 3.61 12.67 13.82
C GLY A 34 4.74 12.13 12.95
N TRP A 35 4.46 11.88 11.68
CA TRP A 35 5.47 11.37 10.74
C TRP A 35 6.61 12.36 10.49
N VAL A 36 6.32 13.66 10.37
CA VAL A 36 7.34 14.68 10.15
C VAL A 36 8.20 14.87 11.38
N ASN A 37 7.63 14.78 12.58
CA ASN A 37 8.42 14.81 13.82
C ASN A 37 9.44 13.65 13.89
N ASP A 38 9.07 12.46 13.39
CA ASP A 38 9.97 11.31 13.35
C ASP A 38 11.12 11.48 12.34
N LEU A 39 10.98 12.37 11.34
CA LEU A 39 12.06 12.70 10.38
C LEU A 39 13.16 13.58 10.97
N GLN A 40 12.90 14.29 12.07
CA GLN A 40 13.87 15.17 12.76
C GLN A 40 14.56 16.18 11.81
N LEU A 41 13.79 16.91 11.01
CA LEU A 41 14.32 17.81 9.97
C LEU A 41 15.08 19.02 10.52
N ASN A 42 14.83 19.42 11.77
CA ASN A 42 15.43 20.58 12.44
C ASN A 42 15.24 21.92 11.71
N ASP A 43 14.18 22.03 10.90
CA ASP A 43 13.78 23.23 10.15
C ASP A 43 12.24 23.33 10.19
N LYS A 44 11.74 24.20 11.06
CA LYS A 44 10.30 24.35 11.29
C LYS A 44 9.51 24.75 10.03
N ALA A 45 10.08 25.60 9.20
CA ALA A 45 9.41 26.03 7.97
C ALA A 45 9.29 24.88 6.96
N LYS A 46 10.34 24.05 6.86
CA LYS A 46 10.34 22.83 6.07
C LYS A 46 9.35 21.79 6.64
N GLU A 47 9.39 21.56 7.95
CA GLU A 47 8.46 20.66 8.64
C GLU A 47 7.02 21.01 8.33
N GLU A 48 6.66 22.32 8.43
CA GLU A 48 5.29 22.78 8.16
C GLU A 48 4.87 22.54 6.70
N ARG A 49 5.76 22.79 5.72
CA ARG A 49 5.47 22.50 4.31
C ARG A 49 5.24 21.01 4.07
N ILE A 50 6.09 20.16 4.62
CA ILE A 50 5.97 18.70 4.46
C ILE A 50 4.72 18.16 5.16
N ILE A 51 4.38 18.67 6.35
CA ILE A 51 3.12 18.35 7.02
C ILE A 51 1.93 18.66 6.11
N GLN A 52 1.91 19.83 5.48
CA GLN A 52 0.82 20.21 4.57
C GLN A 52 0.76 19.30 3.33
N VAL A 53 1.90 18.94 2.74
CA VAL A 53 1.98 18.02 1.60
C VAL A 53 1.38 16.66 1.95
N ILE A 54 1.81 16.07 3.06
CA ILE A 54 1.33 14.75 3.51
C ILE A 54 -0.15 14.81 3.91
N ALA A 55 -0.56 15.83 4.67
CA ALA A 55 -1.93 15.96 5.14
C ALA A 55 -2.93 16.16 3.98
N LYS A 56 -2.57 16.95 2.97
CA LYS A 56 -3.37 17.10 1.73
C LYS A 56 -3.53 15.76 1.01
N HIS A 57 -2.46 15.01 0.87
CA HIS A 57 -2.52 13.70 0.23
C HIS A 57 -3.40 12.72 1.01
N LEU A 58 -3.22 12.63 2.35
CA LEU A 58 -4.06 11.77 3.20
C LEU A 58 -5.55 12.14 3.12
N ALA A 59 -5.86 13.44 3.06
CA ALA A 59 -7.21 13.91 2.87
C ALA A 59 -7.75 13.53 1.47
N ALA A 60 -6.92 13.67 0.41
CA ALA A 60 -7.31 13.34 -0.96
C ALA A 60 -7.68 11.87 -1.13
N ILE A 61 -6.83 10.96 -0.64
CA ILE A 61 -7.11 9.50 -0.73
C ILE A 61 -8.33 9.12 0.12
N ARG A 62 -8.54 9.76 1.28
CA ARG A 62 -9.74 9.54 2.10
C ARG A 62 -11.00 9.97 1.37
N ASP A 63 -10.99 11.16 0.79
CA ASP A 63 -12.14 11.73 0.11
C ASP A 63 -12.50 10.91 -1.13
N TRP A 64 -11.49 10.56 -1.95
CA TRP A 64 -11.68 9.65 -3.07
C TRP A 64 -12.30 8.32 -2.67
N HIS A 65 -11.73 7.66 -1.66
CA HIS A 65 -12.23 6.40 -1.14
C HIS A 65 -13.69 6.50 -0.68
N ASN A 66 -14.05 7.56 0.05
CA ASN A 66 -15.39 7.74 0.57
C ASN A 66 -16.41 8.04 -0.55
N GLU A 67 -16.01 8.82 -1.55
CA GLU A 67 -16.88 9.19 -2.69
C GLU A 67 -17.11 8.03 -3.66
N HIS A 68 -16.18 7.06 -3.74
CA HIS A 68 -16.19 5.97 -4.69
C HIS A 68 -16.41 4.58 -4.06
N ALA A 69 -16.88 4.53 -2.81
CA ALA A 69 -17.08 3.27 -2.08
C ALA A 69 -17.99 2.27 -2.81
N ASP A 70 -19.00 2.75 -3.52
CA ASP A 70 -19.98 1.94 -4.26
C ASP A 70 -19.76 1.96 -5.78
N MET A 71 -18.60 2.44 -6.26
CA MET A 71 -18.29 2.54 -7.69
C MET A 71 -18.39 1.19 -8.41
N ILE A 72 -17.95 0.11 -7.77
CA ILE A 72 -18.09 -1.26 -8.28
C ILE A 72 -19.25 -1.95 -7.58
N PRO A 73 -20.34 -2.31 -8.30
CA PRO A 73 -21.55 -2.83 -7.69
C PRO A 73 -21.34 -4.18 -7.01
N ASP A 74 -22.17 -4.44 -5.99
CA ASP A 74 -22.22 -5.79 -5.41
C ASP A 74 -22.71 -6.79 -6.46
N GLY A 75 -22.03 -7.96 -6.53
CA GLY A 75 -22.31 -8.95 -7.56
C GLY A 75 -21.43 -8.87 -8.81
N ALA A 76 -20.60 -7.82 -8.95
CA ALA A 76 -19.60 -7.77 -10.00
C ALA A 76 -18.70 -9.02 -10.01
N ILE A 77 -18.39 -9.53 -11.19
CA ILE A 77 -17.61 -10.77 -11.40
C ILE A 77 -16.23 -10.46 -11.96
N ASN A 78 -15.25 -11.18 -11.49
CA ASN A 78 -13.92 -11.19 -12.09
C ASN A 78 -14.00 -11.93 -13.45
N PRO A 79 -13.71 -11.27 -14.59
CA PRO A 79 -13.89 -11.86 -15.91
C PRO A 79 -12.94 -13.04 -16.20
N GLN A 80 -11.79 -13.10 -15.50
CA GLN A 80 -10.83 -14.19 -15.68
C GLN A 80 -11.23 -15.46 -14.93
N THR A 81 -11.86 -15.33 -13.75
CA THR A 81 -12.15 -16.46 -12.88
C THR A 81 -13.63 -16.81 -12.85
N GLY A 82 -14.52 -15.96 -13.35
CA GLY A 82 -15.97 -16.08 -13.24
C GLY A 82 -16.52 -15.96 -11.81
N LYS A 83 -15.68 -15.65 -10.83
CA LYS A 83 -16.08 -15.55 -9.42
C LYS A 83 -16.53 -14.13 -9.07
N LYS A 84 -17.49 -14.05 -8.13
CA LYS A 84 -17.91 -12.76 -7.56
C LYS A 84 -16.73 -12.09 -6.86
N LEU A 85 -16.56 -10.79 -7.12
CA LEU A 85 -15.57 -9.96 -6.42
C LEU A 85 -15.98 -9.79 -4.96
N SER A 86 -15.03 -9.94 -4.06
CA SER A 86 -15.19 -9.58 -2.65
C SER A 86 -15.33 -8.05 -2.48
N ALA A 87 -15.82 -7.61 -1.33
CA ALA A 87 -15.88 -6.18 -1.01
C ALA A 87 -14.51 -5.50 -1.07
N LEU A 88 -13.44 -6.19 -0.60
CA LEU A 88 -12.08 -5.67 -0.67
C LEU A 88 -11.59 -5.53 -2.11
N GLU A 89 -11.83 -6.52 -2.98
CA GLU A 89 -11.42 -6.44 -4.38
C GLU A 89 -12.15 -5.29 -5.10
N ARG A 90 -13.45 -5.13 -4.86
CA ARG A 90 -14.22 -4.00 -5.43
C ARG A 90 -13.66 -2.67 -4.98
N GLN A 91 -13.34 -2.52 -3.69
CA GLN A 91 -12.77 -1.28 -3.16
C GLN A 91 -11.37 -0.99 -3.73
N VAL A 92 -10.50 -2.00 -3.79
CA VAL A 92 -9.17 -1.86 -4.42
C VAL A 92 -9.28 -1.42 -5.87
N ILE A 93 -10.23 -1.96 -6.64
CA ILE A 93 -10.46 -1.55 -8.03
C ILE A 93 -10.94 -0.09 -8.09
N ALA A 94 -11.89 0.31 -7.25
CA ALA A 94 -12.40 1.68 -7.18
C ALA A 94 -11.27 2.66 -6.84
N ASP A 95 -10.48 2.36 -5.81
CA ASP A 95 -9.39 3.24 -5.36
C ASP A 95 -8.23 3.28 -6.36
N SER A 96 -8.01 2.20 -7.14
CA SER A 96 -6.99 2.18 -8.19
C SER A 96 -7.28 3.13 -9.36
N SER A 97 -8.53 3.59 -9.49
CA SER A 97 -8.95 4.51 -10.54
C SER A 97 -8.78 6.00 -10.19
N GLN A 98 -8.24 6.29 -9.01
CA GLN A 98 -7.98 7.68 -8.61
C GLN A 98 -7.00 8.38 -9.56
N PRO A 99 -7.12 9.72 -9.75
CA PRO A 99 -6.21 10.47 -10.61
C PRO A 99 -4.75 10.35 -10.16
N ALA A 100 -3.86 10.00 -11.08
CA ALA A 100 -2.42 9.91 -10.80
C ALA A 100 -1.82 11.21 -10.27
N SER A 101 -2.47 12.36 -10.52
CA SER A 101 -2.08 13.68 -10.02
C SER A 101 -2.08 13.76 -8.49
N ILE A 102 -2.90 12.96 -7.79
CA ILE A 102 -2.94 12.92 -6.32
C ILE A 102 -1.59 12.42 -5.78
N ARG A 103 -1.10 11.29 -6.27
CA ARG A 103 0.21 10.75 -5.90
C ARG A 103 1.35 11.62 -6.41
N GLN A 104 1.24 12.15 -7.64
CA GLN A 104 2.26 13.02 -8.20
C GLN A 104 2.46 14.27 -7.34
N ALA A 105 1.40 14.90 -6.87
CA ALA A 105 1.48 16.06 -5.99
C ALA A 105 2.18 15.75 -4.65
N LEU A 106 1.96 14.55 -4.09
CA LEU A 106 2.72 14.08 -2.93
C LEU A 106 4.21 14.02 -3.25
N LEU A 107 4.58 13.30 -4.31
CA LEU A 107 5.98 13.08 -4.67
C LEU A 107 6.70 14.39 -4.99
N ASP A 108 6.07 15.28 -5.76
CA ASP A 108 6.64 16.59 -6.10
C ASP A 108 6.85 17.42 -4.84
N GLY A 109 5.87 17.45 -3.94
CA GLY A 109 5.99 18.18 -2.69
C GLY A 109 7.05 17.63 -1.74
N LEU A 110 7.21 16.30 -1.66
CA LEU A 110 8.25 15.67 -0.86
C LEU A 110 9.64 15.95 -1.46
N ASN A 111 9.80 15.76 -2.78
CA ASN A 111 11.09 15.93 -3.47
C ASN A 111 11.56 17.39 -3.50
N ALA A 112 10.68 18.38 -3.33
CA ALA A 112 11.04 19.78 -3.26
C ALA A 112 11.86 20.15 -2.00
N ASP A 113 11.65 19.45 -0.90
CA ASP A 113 12.20 19.80 0.41
C ASP A 113 13.03 18.68 1.08
N LEU A 114 12.87 17.42 0.65
CA LEU A 114 13.48 16.25 1.31
C LEU A 114 14.57 15.60 0.46
N THR A 115 15.52 14.95 1.13
CA THR A 115 16.47 14.05 0.45
C THR A 115 15.77 12.77 -0.02
N PRO A 116 16.34 12.04 -1.00
CA PRO A 116 15.77 10.77 -1.45
C PRO A 116 15.55 9.78 -0.30
N GLU A 117 16.43 9.71 0.69
CA GLU A 117 16.32 8.82 1.85
C GLU A 117 15.16 9.25 2.76
N GLN A 118 14.94 10.55 2.94
CA GLN A 118 13.82 11.08 3.72
C GLN A 118 12.49 10.84 2.99
N VAL A 119 12.45 10.96 1.66
CA VAL A 119 11.28 10.59 0.85
C VAL A 119 10.96 9.11 1.04
N GLU A 120 11.94 8.22 0.95
CA GLU A 120 11.78 6.79 1.22
C GLU A 120 11.20 6.54 2.63
N GLN A 121 11.70 7.26 3.64
CA GLN A 121 11.18 7.19 5.01
C GLN A 121 9.69 7.58 5.11
N VAL A 122 9.31 8.70 4.45
CA VAL A 122 7.89 9.11 4.42
C VAL A 122 7.02 8.04 3.78
N LEU A 123 7.44 7.49 2.63
CA LEU A 123 6.69 6.42 1.97
C LEU A 123 6.57 5.15 2.85
N ASP A 124 7.59 4.86 3.67
CA ASP A 124 7.54 3.75 4.63
C ASP A 124 6.54 4.00 5.76
N PHE A 125 6.31 5.24 6.18
CA PHE A 125 5.26 5.55 7.16
C PHE A 125 3.86 5.21 6.64
N TYR A 126 3.58 5.42 5.36
CA TYR A 126 2.30 5.03 4.74
C TYR A 126 2.04 3.53 4.85
N THR A 127 3.08 2.72 4.75
CA THR A 127 2.99 1.25 4.70
C THR A 127 3.48 0.56 5.97
N VAL A 128 3.78 1.35 7.02
CA VAL A 128 4.22 0.85 8.34
C VAL A 128 5.44 -0.08 8.21
N GLY A 129 6.43 0.32 7.41
CA GLY A 129 7.70 -0.41 7.24
C GLY A 129 7.57 -1.77 6.54
N LYS A 130 6.50 -2.01 5.76
CA LYS A 130 6.27 -3.30 5.09
C LYS A 130 7.42 -3.72 4.16
N VAL A 131 8.13 -2.78 3.54
CA VAL A 131 9.26 -3.11 2.65
C VAL A 131 10.36 -3.84 3.41
N ALA A 132 10.87 -3.25 4.48
CA ALA A 132 11.94 -3.85 5.28
C ALA A 132 11.51 -5.16 5.94
N PHE A 133 10.28 -5.19 6.48
CA PHE A 133 9.71 -6.37 7.09
C PHE A 133 9.58 -7.53 6.10
N THR A 134 9.06 -7.27 4.89
CA THR A 134 8.86 -8.30 3.87
C THR A 134 10.19 -8.76 3.28
N MET A 135 11.13 -7.82 3.05
CA MET A 135 12.48 -8.18 2.58
C MET A 135 13.20 -9.11 3.54
N LYS A 136 13.12 -8.83 4.86
CA LYS A 136 13.67 -9.70 5.89
C LYS A 136 13.11 -11.12 5.77
N ALA A 137 11.80 -11.26 5.62
CA ALA A 137 11.19 -12.57 5.46
C ALA A 137 11.62 -13.30 4.19
N TYR A 138 11.76 -12.61 3.05
CA TYR A 138 12.31 -13.25 1.85
C TYR A 138 13.73 -13.78 2.06
N LYS A 139 14.58 -13.05 2.78
CA LYS A 139 15.94 -13.52 3.14
C LYS A 139 15.92 -14.76 4.05
N GLU A 140 14.90 -14.90 4.87
CA GLU A 140 14.72 -16.10 5.71
C GLU A 140 14.12 -17.28 4.95
N ILE A 141 13.23 -17.02 3.98
CA ILE A 141 12.56 -18.05 3.17
C ILE A 141 13.49 -18.62 2.09
N VAL A 142 14.28 -17.75 1.45
CA VAL A 142 15.10 -18.12 0.27
C VAL A 142 16.56 -18.27 0.70
N PRO A 143 17.06 -19.52 0.84
CA PRO A 143 18.46 -19.72 1.20
C PRO A 143 19.38 -19.26 0.06
N ASN A 144 20.52 -18.67 0.44
CA ASN A 144 21.55 -18.20 -0.48
C ASN A 144 21.03 -17.24 -1.58
N MET A 145 20.27 -16.27 -1.16
CA MET A 145 19.76 -15.20 -2.02
C MET A 145 20.91 -14.44 -2.67
N SER A 146 20.95 -14.36 -3.99
CA SER A 146 21.97 -13.59 -4.72
C SER A 146 21.70 -12.09 -4.64
N THR A 147 22.69 -11.27 -4.97
CA THR A 147 22.53 -9.81 -5.07
C THR A 147 21.47 -9.42 -6.12
N GLU A 148 21.39 -10.19 -7.21
CA GLU A 148 20.35 -9.99 -8.25
C GLU A 148 18.95 -10.28 -7.70
N ASP A 149 18.79 -11.38 -6.95
CA ASP A 149 17.54 -11.72 -6.28
C ASP A 149 17.13 -10.62 -5.29
N GLU A 150 18.08 -10.17 -4.44
CA GLU A 150 17.83 -9.09 -3.49
C GLU A 150 17.37 -7.80 -4.18
N THR A 151 18.02 -7.45 -5.27
CA THR A 151 17.68 -6.29 -6.08
C THR A 151 16.28 -6.43 -6.68
N PHE A 152 15.96 -7.58 -7.25
CA PHE A 152 14.64 -7.85 -7.82
C PHE A 152 13.54 -7.76 -6.77
N VAL A 153 13.73 -8.42 -5.62
CA VAL A 153 12.77 -8.36 -4.51
C VAL A 153 12.60 -6.94 -4.01
N MET A 154 13.71 -6.24 -3.73
CA MET A 154 13.67 -4.88 -3.21
C MET A 154 12.93 -3.92 -4.15
N ASN A 155 13.22 -3.97 -5.45
CA ASN A 155 12.56 -3.13 -6.44
C ASN A 155 11.04 -3.38 -6.48
N ASN A 156 10.62 -4.64 -6.47
CA ASN A 156 9.19 -4.97 -6.45
C ASN A 156 8.51 -4.54 -5.15
N LEU A 157 9.17 -4.63 -4.00
CA LEU A 157 8.62 -4.16 -2.73
C LEU A 157 8.52 -2.63 -2.67
N LYS A 158 9.49 -1.90 -3.24
CA LYS A 158 9.43 -0.44 -3.38
C LYS A 158 8.32 -0.01 -4.34
N GLU A 159 8.12 -0.71 -5.45
CA GLU A 159 6.98 -0.48 -6.33
C GLU A 159 5.64 -0.72 -5.59
N ALA A 160 5.53 -1.83 -4.86
CA ALA A 160 4.35 -2.12 -4.06
C ALA A 160 4.05 -0.98 -3.06
N ARG A 161 5.08 -0.47 -2.38
CA ARG A 161 4.97 0.66 -1.46
C ARG A 161 4.49 1.92 -2.18
N LEU A 162 5.08 2.23 -3.34
CA LEU A 162 4.70 3.40 -4.14
C LEU A 162 3.24 3.33 -4.62
N MET A 163 2.78 2.15 -5.01
CA MET A 163 1.36 1.96 -5.34
C MET A 163 0.46 2.02 -4.10
N ALA A 164 0.95 1.52 -2.97
CA ALA A 164 0.16 1.40 -1.75
C ALA A 164 -0.14 2.73 -1.05
N VAL A 165 0.63 3.82 -1.34
CA VAL A 165 0.32 5.14 -0.78
C VAL A 165 -1.03 5.71 -1.23
N ASP A 166 -1.57 5.20 -2.34
CA ASP A 166 -2.86 5.60 -2.90
C ASP A 166 -4.07 5.00 -2.14
N TYR A 167 -3.82 4.19 -1.10
CA TYR A 167 -4.88 3.46 -0.41
C TYR A 167 -5.05 3.91 1.04
N LYS A 168 -6.31 3.99 1.45
CA LYS A 168 -6.72 4.56 2.74
C LYS A 168 -6.37 3.68 3.93
N ASN A 169 -6.46 2.36 3.79
CA ASN A 169 -6.39 1.45 4.93
C ASN A 169 -5.47 0.24 4.73
N MET A 170 -5.06 -0.39 5.84
CA MET A 170 -4.10 -1.48 5.83
C MET A 170 -4.54 -2.75 5.11
N LYS A 171 -5.84 -2.98 4.91
CA LYS A 171 -6.33 -4.15 4.16
C LYS A 171 -6.04 -3.99 2.67
N GLU A 172 -6.30 -2.80 2.14
CA GLU A 172 -6.01 -2.44 0.74
C GLU A 172 -4.51 -2.40 0.49
N ILE A 173 -3.75 -1.71 1.36
CA ILE A 173 -2.28 -1.68 1.31
C ILE A 173 -1.72 -3.11 1.29
N SER A 174 -2.23 -4.01 2.14
CA SER A 174 -1.80 -5.41 2.14
C SER A 174 -2.16 -6.13 0.85
N ALA A 175 -3.34 -5.86 0.26
CA ALA A 175 -3.73 -6.46 -1.02
C ALA A 175 -2.78 -6.05 -2.16
N ILE A 176 -2.32 -4.79 -2.18
CA ILE A 176 -1.32 -4.34 -3.15
C ILE A 176 0.01 -5.09 -2.95
N PHE A 177 0.50 -5.20 -1.71
CA PHE A 177 1.70 -5.97 -1.43
C PHE A 177 1.57 -7.45 -1.84
N GLU A 178 0.38 -8.08 -1.70
CA GLU A 178 0.15 -9.46 -2.15
C GLU A 178 0.33 -9.62 -3.66
N ILE A 179 -0.08 -8.65 -4.47
CA ILE A 179 0.12 -8.66 -5.93
C ILE A 179 1.62 -8.74 -6.24
N TYR A 180 2.42 -7.88 -5.60
CA TYR A 180 3.87 -7.86 -5.83
C TYR A 180 4.59 -9.06 -5.23
N LYS A 181 4.14 -9.58 -4.09
CA LYS A 181 4.65 -10.84 -3.54
C LYS A 181 4.42 -12.00 -4.51
N THR A 182 3.24 -12.11 -5.11
CA THR A 182 2.97 -13.11 -6.14
C THR A 182 3.96 -13.02 -7.32
N LYS A 183 4.28 -11.81 -7.77
CA LYS A 183 5.28 -11.56 -8.83
C LYS A 183 6.68 -12.03 -8.41
N ILE A 184 7.08 -11.77 -7.16
CA ILE A 184 8.36 -12.20 -6.60
C ILE A 184 8.41 -13.73 -6.47
N GLU A 185 7.34 -14.36 -6.01
CA GLU A 185 7.24 -15.82 -5.87
C GLU A 185 7.31 -16.53 -7.22
N GLN A 186 6.69 -15.95 -8.25
CA GLN A 186 6.81 -16.44 -9.63
C GLN A 186 8.24 -16.32 -10.17
N TYR A 187 8.95 -15.23 -9.86
CA TYR A 187 10.36 -15.07 -10.24
C TYR A 187 11.20 -16.20 -9.64
N PHE A 188 11.07 -16.52 -8.37
CA PHE A 188 11.79 -17.63 -7.77
C PHE A 188 11.41 -18.97 -8.37
N THR A 189 10.14 -19.19 -8.62
CA THR A 189 9.66 -20.43 -9.27
C THR A 189 10.25 -20.58 -10.69
N ASN A 190 10.25 -19.52 -11.47
CA ASN A 190 10.77 -19.51 -12.84
C ASN A 190 12.30 -19.67 -12.89
N SER A 191 13.00 -19.27 -11.82
CA SER A 191 14.45 -19.50 -11.68
C SER A 191 14.81 -20.93 -11.21
N GLY A 192 13.83 -21.86 -11.18
CA GLY A 192 14.02 -23.24 -10.79
C GLY A 192 14.01 -23.50 -9.28
N ARG A 193 13.64 -22.53 -8.46
CA ARG A 193 13.49 -22.67 -7.01
C ARG A 193 12.07 -23.10 -6.66
N ASP A 194 11.90 -24.14 -5.86
CA ASP A 194 10.57 -24.56 -5.39
C ASP A 194 10.09 -23.64 -4.26
N TRP A 195 9.47 -22.52 -4.65
CA TRP A 195 8.89 -21.56 -3.70
C TRP A 195 8.01 -22.20 -2.64
N ARG A 196 7.15 -23.14 -3.06
CA ARG A 196 6.21 -23.79 -2.14
C ARG A 196 6.93 -24.59 -1.06
N THR A 197 7.99 -25.30 -1.42
CA THR A 197 8.81 -26.06 -0.47
C THR A 197 9.59 -25.15 0.45
N MET A 198 10.24 -24.09 -0.07
CA MET A 198 10.98 -23.13 0.74
C MET A 198 10.04 -22.43 1.74
N TYR A 199 8.90 -21.92 1.29
CA TYR A 199 7.92 -21.27 2.16
C TYR A 199 7.35 -22.22 3.23
N ARG A 200 7.09 -23.48 2.88
CA ARG A 200 6.63 -24.48 3.84
C ARG A 200 7.68 -24.77 4.92
N ALA A 201 8.94 -24.90 4.54
CA ALA A 201 10.04 -25.08 5.48
C ALA A 201 10.18 -23.89 6.44
N TYR A 202 10.10 -22.67 5.92
CA TYR A 202 10.11 -21.46 6.73
C TYR A 202 8.96 -21.42 7.74
N VAL A 203 7.76 -21.72 7.29
CA VAL A 203 6.58 -21.78 8.17
C VAL A 203 6.71 -22.84 9.26
N GLN A 204 7.29 -24.02 8.92
CA GLN A 204 7.49 -25.11 9.87
C GLN A 204 8.41 -24.71 11.02
N GLN A 205 9.45 -23.89 10.77
CA GLN A 205 10.35 -23.40 11.82
C GLN A 205 9.61 -22.63 12.93
N PHE A 206 8.58 -21.85 12.59
CA PHE A 206 7.78 -21.13 13.60
C PHE A 206 6.92 -22.07 14.44
N PHE A 207 6.41 -23.16 13.88
CA PHE A 207 5.67 -24.15 14.63
C PHE A 207 6.55 -24.97 15.57
N ASP A 208 7.82 -25.17 15.18
CA ASP A 208 8.79 -25.91 15.99
C ASP A 208 9.38 -25.05 17.12
N GLN A 209 9.50 -23.73 16.91
CA GLN A 209 10.03 -22.77 17.88
C GLN A 209 9.00 -22.27 18.91
N ASP A 210 7.70 -22.30 18.57
CA ASP A 210 6.61 -21.95 19.47
C ASP A 210 5.77 -23.20 19.76
N PRO A 211 6.21 -24.04 20.70
CA PRO A 211 5.39 -25.10 21.23
C PRO A 211 4.32 -24.51 22.15
N LEU A 212 3.39 -23.73 21.58
CA LEU A 212 2.15 -23.38 22.23
C LEU A 212 1.45 -24.68 22.62
N GLY A 213 1.87 -25.31 23.77
CA GLY A 213 1.14 -26.25 24.61
C GLY A 213 0.10 -27.18 23.99
N ILE A 214 0.11 -27.38 22.67
CA ILE A 214 -0.76 -28.34 22.01
C ILE A 214 -0.05 -29.68 22.08
N PRO A 215 -0.59 -30.66 22.84
CA PRO A 215 0.00 -31.98 22.94
C PRO A 215 0.26 -32.51 21.53
N LYS A 216 1.48 -33.04 21.27
CA LYS A 216 1.77 -33.93 20.16
C LYS A 216 1.02 -35.25 20.42
N GLY A 217 -0.33 -35.17 20.40
CA GLY A 217 -1.24 -36.25 20.62
C GLY A 217 -1.97 -36.58 19.32
N ASP A 218 -1.67 -37.77 18.82
CA ASP A 218 -2.47 -38.54 17.88
C ASP A 218 -2.74 -37.96 16.51
N ALA A 219 -1.84 -38.28 15.61
CA ALA A 219 -2.03 -38.25 14.16
C ALA A 219 -3.10 -39.27 13.69
N CYS A 220 -4.28 -39.26 14.28
CA CYS A 220 -5.42 -39.99 13.73
C CYS A 220 -6.71 -39.25 14.05
N LEU A 221 -7.52 -39.05 12.98
CA LEU A 221 -8.86 -38.47 12.98
C LEU A 221 -8.93 -36.95 12.73
N SER A 222 -9.00 -36.58 11.51
CA SER A 222 -10.16 -36.04 10.79
C SER A 222 -9.76 -35.33 9.50
N LYS A 223 -10.24 -35.86 8.40
CA LYS A 223 -10.19 -35.30 7.04
C LYS A 223 -10.94 -33.95 6.89
N LYS A 224 -11.15 -33.21 7.97
CA LYS A 224 -11.76 -31.87 8.00
C LYS A 224 -10.89 -30.83 8.70
N ALA A 225 -9.57 -31.07 8.80
CA ALA A 225 -8.66 -30.07 9.35
C ALA A 225 -8.55 -28.89 8.37
N ALA A 226 -9.00 -27.71 8.81
CA ALA A 226 -8.80 -26.45 8.11
C ALA A 226 -7.34 -26.31 7.66
N SER A 227 -7.15 -25.84 6.43
CA SER A 227 -5.82 -25.66 5.83
C SER A 227 -4.85 -25.00 6.81
N PRO A 228 -3.55 -25.33 6.76
CA PRO A 228 -2.51 -24.71 7.60
C PRO A 228 -2.58 -23.18 7.63
N ILE A 229 -2.98 -22.56 6.53
CA ILE A 229 -3.19 -21.13 6.34
C ILE A 229 -4.21 -20.53 7.35
N ARG A 230 -5.26 -21.25 7.74
CA ARG A 230 -6.20 -20.76 8.75
C ARG A 230 -5.64 -20.74 10.18
N ARG A 231 -4.68 -21.59 10.50
CA ARG A 231 -3.99 -21.59 11.81
C ARG A 231 -2.94 -20.50 11.89
N LEU A 232 -2.27 -20.18 10.78
CA LEU A 232 -1.29 -19.11 10.66
C LEU A 232 -1.87 -17.71 10.96
N LYS A 233 -3.17 -17.50 10.71
CA LYS A 233 -3.86 -16.24 11.04
C LYS A 233 -3.93 -15.93 12.54
N ARG A 234 -3.53 -16.84 13.42
CA ARG A 234 -3.56 -16.64 14.89
C ARG A 234 -2.21 -16.24 15.50
N SER A 235 -1.09 -16.36 14.78
CA SER A 235 0.19 -15.90 15.30
C SER A 235 0.38 -14.41 14.96
N ASN A 236 0.65 -13.58 15.98
CA ASN A 236 0.82 -12.13 15.83
C ASN A 236 1.94 -11.72 14.86
N GLN A 237 2.94 -12.56 14.62
CA GLN A 237 4.00 -12.29 13.64
C GLN A 237 3.54 -12.54 12.20
N LEU A 238 2.71 -13.56 11.99
CA LEU A 238 2.21 -13.91 10.65
C LEU A 238 1.02 -13.05 10.23
N GLN A 239 0.26 -12.45 11.18
CA GLN A 239 -0.76 -11.45 10.86
C GLN A 239 -0.17 -10.17 10.23
N LYS A 240 1.10 -9.86 10.47
CA LYS A 240 1.80 -8.74 9.81
C LYS A 240 2.23 -9.07 8.39
N TRP A 241 2.23 -10.34 8.01
CA TRP A 241 2.60 -10.82 6.69
C TRP A 241 1.43 -10.83 5.70
N LEU A 242 0.22 -11.00 6.20
CA LEU A 242 -1.05 -10.94 5.49
C LEU A 242 -1.64 -9.54 5.60
#